data_407ccf27598ba755ca0299e54d94b2fb
#
_entry.id   407ccf27598ba755ca0299e54d94b2fb
#
_cell.length_a   1.000
_cell.length_b   1.000
_cell.length_c   1.000
_cell.angle_alpha   90.00
_cell.angle_beta   90.00
_cell.angle_gamma   90.00
#
_symmetry.space_group_name_H-M   'P 1'
#
loop_
_entity.id
_entity.type
_entity.pdbx_description
1 polymer ?
#
loop_
_entity_poly.entity_id
_entity_poly.type
_entity_poly.pdbx_seq_one_letter_code
_entity_poly.pdbx_strand_id
1 'polypeptide(L)'
;LDSYGTVLATPFNMAHTQPEMNALVSRLKEFDEPVTILLEYTGHYHYPVLKKLQDEGFPVCVVNPYQMKKYGDVEIHKAKTDKKDALRIATYALEKSYKLVPYSFMEQKYEDLKFLSRQYDQRIAFVAKLKVQLINLLDQTMPGITKFLALKSRNPEKSALMLFIKRYKSFDEIQRMGKTRFLSTYATLMKKTTDRHAPQKGLAIYELARDSITTRGEDPYIWSAQDQCVDLLAAAQNAADEIITQMQNIAETIPEYKVLRAMNGVGDRLGPVILAEIGDIRRFHSAKALNSFAGNDAPPYQSGQFESRNRHISKRGSSALRKACFEVMQALKLTKPQDDPVYQFILKKEQEGKPYNVAKMAGVNKFLRIYYARAMELYR
;
A
#
# COMPACT_ATOMS: atom_id res chain seq x y z
N LEU A 1 -16.12 29.21 17.49
CA LEU A 1 -15.83 30.62 17.26
C LEU A 1 -16.95 31.25 16.43
N ASP A 2 -17.27 32.51 16.69
CA ASP A 2 -18.10 33.31 15.79
C ASP A 2 -17.27 33.87 14.60
N SER A 3 -17.88 34.61 13.71
CA SER A 3 -17.25 35.24 12.55
C SER A 3 -16.17 36.27 12.89
N TYR A 4 -16.16 36.77 14.12
CA TYR A 4 -15.18 37.73 14.64
C TYR A 4 -14.04 37.08 15.41
N GLY A 5 -14.10 35.75 15.60
CA GLY A 5 -13.08 34.98 16.35
C GLY A 5 -13.35 34.89 17.84
N THR A 6 -14.52 35.33 18.31
CA THR A 6 -14.91 35.22 19.71
C THR A 6 -15.20 33.75 20.07
N VAL A 7 -14.68 33.29 21.20
CA VAL A 7 -14.90 31.92 21.68
C VAL A 7 -16.29 31.78 22.28
N LEU A 8 -17.22 31.17 21.54
CA LEU A 8 -18.59 30.91 22.01
C LEU A 8 -18.67 29.72 22.98
N ALA A 9 -17.75 28.77 22.84
CA ALA A 9 -17.64 27.61 23.68
C ALA A 9 -16.18 27.26 23.94
N THR A 10 -15.84 27.01 25.21
CA THR A 10 -14.50 26.52 25.59
C THR A 10 -14.30 25.09 25.06
N PRO A 11 -13.06 24.71 24.67
CA PRO A 11 -12.77 23.34 24.26
C PRO A 11 -13.18 22.31 25.33
N PHE A 12 -13.85 21.26 24.91
CA PHE A 12 -14.33 20.17 25.75
C PHE A 12 -13.98 18.81 25.13
N ASN A 13 -13.97 17.77 25.96
CA ASN A 13 -13.82 16.39 25.50
C ASN A 13 -15.19 15.76 25.32
N MET A 14 -15.30 14.89 24.32
CA MET A 14 -16.51 14.14 24.00
C MET A 14 -16.13 12.70 23.67
N ALA A 15 -16.84 11.74 24.24
CA ALA A 15 -16.72 10.35 23.83
C ALA A 15 -17.53 10.07 22.56
N HIS A 16 -17.11 9.10 21.77
CA HIS A 16 -17.85 8.67 20.58
C HIS A 16 -19.03 7.75 20.97
N THR A 17 -19.90 8.24 21.82
CA THR A 17 -21.12 7.56 22.23
C THR A 17 -22.35 8.26 21.66
N GLN A 18 -23.43 7.50 21.46
CA GLN A 18 -24.65 8.07 20.86
C GLN A 18 -25.22 9.24 21.70
N PRO A 19 -25.29 9.16 23.06
CA PRO A 19 -25.78 10.28 23.86
C PRO A 19 -24.95 11.56 23.70
N GLU A 20 -23.61 11.45 23.75
CA GLU A 20 -22.72 12.61 23.62
C GLU A 20 -22.75 13.22 22.21
N MET A 21 -22.84 12.37 21.19
CA MET A 21 -23.02 12.82 19.81
C MET A 21 -24.34 13.55 19.60
N ASN A 22 -25.44 13.04 20.19
CA ASN A 22 -26.73 13.72 20.13
C ASN A 22 -26.71 15.05 20.88
N ALA A 23 -26.06 15.12 22.06
CA ALA A 23 -25.89 16.36 22.82
C ALA A 23 -25.09 17.41 21.99
N LEU A 24 -24.02 16.98 21.29
CA LEU A 24 -23.29 17.85 20.39
C LEU A 24 -24.20 18.39 19.28
N VAL A 25 -24.96 17.52 18.61
CA VAL A 25 -25.90 17.91 17.56
C VAL A 25 -26.94 18.92 18.06
N SER A 26 -27.55 18.66 19.24
CA SER A 26 -28.53 19.58 19.85
C SER A 26 -27.91 20.95 20.08
N ARG A 27 -26.71 20.99 20.66
CA ARG A 27 -25.98 22.24 20.90
C ARG A 27 -25.64 22.99 19.64
N LEU A 28 -25.27 22.28 18.54
CA LEU A 28 -24.99 22.91 17.27
C LEU A 28 -26.24 23.48 16.59
N LYS A 29 -27.42 22.87 16.85
CA LYS A 29 -28.72 23.35 16.34
C LYS A 29 -29.28 24.54 17.13
N GLU A 30 -28.71 24.90 18.26
CA GLU A 30 -29.08 26.11 19.03
C GLU A 30 -28.57 27.40 18.38
N PHE A 31 -27.64 27.31 17.45
CA PHE A 31 -27.17 28.49 16.72
C PHE A 31 -28.10 28.81 15.56
N ASP A 32 -28.60 30.05 15.49
CA ASP A 32 -29.44 30.54 14.40
C ASP A 32 -28.63 30.78 13.12
N GLU A 33 -27.31 30.90 13.22
CA GLU A 33 -26.40 31.13 12.09
C GLU A 33 -25.86 29.83 11.48
N PRO A 34 -25.45 29.85 10.20
CA PRO A 34 -24.86 28.68 9.55
C PRO A 34 -23.58 28.20 10.25
N VAL A 35 -23.56 26.95 10.70
CA VAL A 35 -22.43 26.34 11.37
C VAL A 35 -21.58 25.57 10.35
N THR A 36 -20.30 25.92 10.24
CA THR A 36 -19.30 25.15 9.49
C THR A 36 -18.43 24.34 10.46
N ILE A 37 -18.31 23.05 10.20
CA ILE A 37 -17.55 22.14 11.07
C ILE A 37 -16.27 21.73 10.36
N LEU A 38 -15.13 21.83 11.04
CA LEU A 38 -13.84 21.38 10.53
C LEU A 38 -13.30 20.26 11.43
N LEU A 39 -12.99 19.13 10.83
CA LEU A 39 -12.34 17.97 11.47
C LEU A 39 -10.93 17.78 10.93
N GLU A 40 -9.99 17.40 11.80
CA GLU A 40 -8.69 16.92 11.35
C GLU A 40 -8.79 15.44 10.95
N TYR A 41 -8.16 15.07 9.84
CA TYR A 41 -8.09 13.69 9.36
C TYR A 41 -7.19 12.84 10.27
N THR A 42 -7.76 12.18 11.27
CA THR A 42 -7.06 11.33 12.25
C THR A 42 -7.42 9.86 12.08
N GLY A 43 -6.85 9.20 11.09
CA GLY A 43 -7.11 7.79 10.80
C GLY A 43 -8.61 7.52 10.59
N HIS A 44 -9.18 6.60 11.38
CA HIS A 44 -10.61 6.25 11.30
C HIS A 44 -11.48 6.94 12.38
N TYR A 45 -10.86 7.65 13.34
CA TYR A 45 -11.58 8.21 14.49
C TYR A 45 -12.53 9.37 14.14
N HIS A 46 -12.25 10.13 13.09
CA HIS A 46 -13.10 11.23 12.66
C HIS A 46 -14.37 10.76 11.91
N TYR A 47 -14.39 9.56 11.33
CA TYR A 47 -15.52 9.09 10.50
C TYR A 47 -16.87 9.01 11.23
N PRO A 48 -16.99 8.47 12.46
CA PRO A 48 -18.27 8.42 13.15
C PRO A 48 -18.85 9.82 13.37
N VAL A 49 -18.01 10.78 13.76
CA VAL A 49 -18.40 12.18 13.97
C VAL A 49 -18.79 12.83 12.65
N LEU A 50 -17.97 12.68 11.63
CA LEU A 50 -18.22 13.18 10.26
C LEU A 50 -19.57 12.71 9.74
N LYS A 51 -19.81 11.39 9.78
CA LYS A 51 -21.05 10.80 9.29
C LYS A 51 -22.27 11.31 10.06
N LYS A 52 -22.23 11.24 11.40
CA LYS A 52 -23.34 11.70 12.23
C LYS A 52 -23.70 13.15 11.95
N LEU A 53 -22.71 14.04 11.87
CA LEU A 53 -22.94 15.46 11.64
C LEU A 53 -23.48 15.75 10.23
N GLN A 54 -23.02 15.02 9.21
CA GLN A 54 -23.56 15.14 7.86
C GLN A 54 -24.99 14.59 7.74
N ASP A 55 -25.29 13.46 8.41
CA ASP A 55 -26.64 12.90 8.47
C ASP A 55 -27.63 13.87 9.14
N GLU A 56 -27.14 14.76 10.01
CA GLU A 56 -27.91 15.84 10.64
C GLU A 56 -27.93 17.16 9.83
N GLY A 57 -27.34 17.16 8.63
CA GLY A 57 -27.38 18.29 7.68
C GLY A 57 -26.28 19.33 7.83
N PHE A 58 -25.27 19.11 8.68
CA PHE A 58 -24.18 20.08 8.84
C PHE A 58 -23.13 19.95 7.70
N PRO A 59 -22.62 21.08 7.15
CA PRO A 59 -21.47 21.08 6.27
C PRO A 59 -20.19 20.76 7.07
N VAL A 60 -19.66 19.56 6.91
CA VAL A 60 -18.46 19.12 7.60
C VAL A 60 -17.28 19.10 6.64
N CYS A 61 -16.25 19.84 6.94
CA CYS A 61 -14.98 19.85 6.21
C CYS A 61 -13.93 19.01 6.91
N VAL A 62 -12.99 18.44 6.16
CA VAL A 62 -11.88 17.65 6.72
C VAL A 62 -10.56 18.22 6.25
N VAL A 63 -9.65 18.51 7.19
CA VAL A 63 -8.34 19.07 6.92
C VAL A 63 -7.24 18.03 7.10
N ASN A 64 -6.22 18.11 6.25
CA ASN A 64 -5.06 17.23 6.35
C ASN A 64 -4.17 17.62 7.55
N PRO A 65 -3.75 16.66 8.40
CA PRO A 65 -2.85 16.91 9.54
C PRO A 65 -1.55 17.65 9.17
N TYR A 66 -1.04 17.42 7.97
CA TYR A 66 0.13 18.14 7.50
C TYR A 66 -0.13 19.65 7.30
N GLN A 67 -1.34 20.01 6.85
CA GLN A 67 -1.74 21.42 6.73
C GLN A 67 -1.86 22.06 8.11
N MET A 68 -2.48 21.35 9.07
CA MET A 68 -2.59 21.83 10.46
C MET A 68 -1.22 21.98 11.11
N LYS A 69 -0.31 21.02 10.90
CA LYS A 69 1.07 21.14 11.36
C LYS A 69 1.75 22.38 10.80
N LYS A 70 1.64 22.63 9.48
CA LYS A 70 2.25 23.80 8.83
C LYS A 70 1.62 25.12 9.29
N TYR A 71 0.32 25.12 9.56
CA TYR A 71 -0.35 26.28 10.13
C TYR A 71 0.14 26.57 11.55
N GLY A 72 0.35 25.54 12.38
CA GLY A 72 0.86 25.69 13.74
C GLY A 72 2.38 25.99 13.81
N ASP A 73 3.16 25.69 12.76
CA ASP A 73 4.61 26.00 12.72
C ASP A 73 4.90 27.53 12.72
N VAL A 74 3.89 28.36 12.47
CA VAL A 74 3.99 29.83 12.48
C VAL A 74 3.92 30.39 13.91
N GLU A 75 3.41 29.63 14.87
CA GLU A 75 3.32 30.05 16.28
C GLU A 75 4.66 29.93 17.00
N ILE A 76 5.07 30.98 17.70
CA ILE A 76 6.33 31.05 18.46
C ILE A 76 6.30 30.09 19.67
N HIS A 77 5.15 29.90 20.31
CA HIS A 77 4.98 29.06 21.48
C HIS A 77 4.51 27.63 21.14
N LYS A 78 5.40 26.66 21.33
CA LYS A 78 5.18 25.22 20.95
C LYS A 78 4.45 24.39 22.02
N ALA A 79 3.61 24.97 22.89
CA ALA A 79 2.84 24.15 23.83
C ALA A 79 1.73 23.38 23.08
N LYS A 80 1.78 22.05 23.14
CA LYS A 80 0.81 21.16 22.50
C LYS A 80 -0.13 20.58 23.56
N THR A 81 -1.42 20.89 23.41
CA THR A 81 -2.53 20.28 24.19
C THR A 81 -3.73 20.16 23.28
N ASP A 82 -4.58 19.17 23.53
CA ASP A 82 -5.79 18.93 22.73
C ASP A 82 -6.71 20.17 22.68
N LYS A 83 -6.81 20.92 23.80
CA LYS A 83 -7.56 22.18 23.85
C LYS A 83 -7.01 23.25 22.92
N LYS A 84 -5.68 23.40 22.85
CA LYS A 84 -5.03 24.35 21.91
C LYS A 84 -5.18 23.88 20.47
N ASP A 85 -5.07 22.58 20.23
CA ASP A 85 -5.23 22.02 18.88
C ASP A 85 -6.68 22.19 18.40
N ALA A 86 -7.71 22.00 19.24
CA ALA A 86 -9.11 22.28 18.89
C ALA A 86 -9.34 23.77 18.54
N LEU A 87 -8.81 24.68 19.34
CA LEU A 87 -8.90 26.11 19.04
C LEU A 87 -8.17 26.49 17.74
N ARG A 88 -6.98 25.93 17.53
CA ARG A 88 -6.21 26.14 16.30
C ARG A 88 -6.97 25.66 15.05
N ILE A 89 -7.64 24.49 15.14
CA ILE A 89 -8.49 23.98 14.05
C ILE A 89 -9.64 24.93 13.77
N ALA A 90 -10.30 25.46 14.82
CA ALA A 90 -11.37 26.41 14.69
C ALA A 90 -10.90 27.75 14.09
N THR A 91 -9.77 28.28 14.53
CA THR A 91 -9.15 29.49 13.97
C THR A 91 -8.76 29.30 12.49
N TYR A 92 -8.19 28.14 12.15
CA TYR A 92 -7.90 27.80 10.76
C TYR A 92 -9.18 27.79 9.91
N ALA A 93 -10.28 27.23 10.42
CA ALA A 93 -11.56 27.20 9.72
C ALA A 93 -12.06 28.62 9.43
N LEU A 94 -11.93 29.53 10.37
CA LEU A 94 -12.32 30.92 10.20
C LEU A 94 -11.45 31.65 9.18
N GLU A 95 -10.11 31.60 9.34
CA GLU A 95 -9.18 32.33 8.46
C GLU A 95 -9.12 31.79 7.03
N LYS A 96 -9.38 30.51 6.83
CA LYS A 96 -9.28 29.81 5.55
C LYS A 96 -10.65 29.34 5.03
N SER A 97 -11.74 29.91 5.53
CA SER A 97 -13.11 29.54 5.15
C SER A 97 -13.32 29.45 3.64
N TYR A 98 -12.73 30.35 2.87
CA TYR A 98 -12.77 30.38 1.40
C TYR A 98 -12.10 29.18 0.72
N LYS A 99 -11.33 28.36 1.43
CA LYS A 99 -10.67 27.14 0.93
C LYS A 99 -11.34 25.86 1.43
N LEU A 100 -12.27 25.98 2.35
CA LEU A 100 -12.93 24.80 2.91
C LEU A 100 -13.96 24.29 1.92
N VAL A 101 -13.91 22.99 1.68
CA VAL A 101 -14.88 22.27 0.85
C VAL A 101 -15.50 21.20 1.72
N PRO A 102 -16.85 21.13 1.80
CA PRO A 102 -17.51 20.06 2.53
C PRO A 102 -17.04 18.69 2.05
N TYR A 103 -16.78 17.81 2.99
CA TYR A 103 -16.37 16.44 2.69
C TYR A 103 -17.51 15.69 1.99
N SER A 104 -17.21 15.05 0.90
CA SER A 104 -18.12 14.16 0.20
C SER A 104 -17.61 12.72 0.34
N PHE A 105 -18.45 11.82 0.84
CA PHE A 105 -18.14 10.40 0.80
C PHE A 105 -18.06 9.93 -0.65
N MET A 106 -17.09 9.08 -0.92
CA MET A 106 -17.07 8.35 -2.19
C MET A 106 -18.21 7.32 -2.22
N GLU A 107 -18.60 6.91 -3.41
CA GLU A 107 -19.51 5.76 -3.55
C GLU A 107 -18.94 4.55 -2.77
N GLN A 108 -19.81 3.79 -2.10
CA GLN A 108 -19.44 2.71 -1.19
C GLN A 108 -18.42 1.73 -1.80
N LYS A 109 -18.56 1.41 -3.09
CA LYS A 109 -17.64 0.52 -3.81
C LYS A 109 -16.17 0.98 -3.79
N TYR A 110 -15.90 2.30 -3.83
CA TYR A 110 -14.54 2.83 -3.74
C TYR A 110 -14.01 2.81 -2.30
N GLU A 111 -14.88 3.03 -1.33
CA GLU A 111 -14.51 2.94 0.09
C GLU A 111 -14.19 1.50 0.48
N ASP A 112 -15.00 0.53 0.03
CA ASP A 112 -14.76 -0.90 0.24
C ASP A 112 -13.45 -1.34 -0.40
N LEU A 113 -13.20 -0.94 -1.66
CA LEU A 113 -11.90 -1.19 -2.32
C LEU A 113 -10.74 -0.63 -1.52
N LYS A 114 -10.87 0.60 -1.03
CA LYS A 114 -9.80 1.25 -0.26
C LYS A 114 -9.56 0.55 1.07
N PHE A 115 -10.63 0.15 1.75
CA PHE A 115 -10.54 -0.65 2.97
C PHE A 115 -9.80 -1.98 2.72
N LEU A 116 -10.24 -2.74 1.71
CA LEU A 116 -9.61 -4.02 1.34
C LEU A 116 -8.15 -3.83 0.91
N SER A 117 -7.83 -2.77 0.17
CA SER A 117 -6.45 -2.44 -0.21
C SER A 117 -5.54 -2.25 1.02
N ARG A 118 -6.04 -1.59 2.09
CA ARG A 118 -5.30 -1.46 3.35
C ARG A 118 -5.12 -2.80 4.07
N GLN A 119 -6.15 -3.64 4.07
CA GLN A 119 -6.04 -5.00 4.62
C GLN A 119 -5.03 -5.84 3.84
N TYR A 120 -5.05 -5.75 2.51
CA TYR A 120 -4.08 -6.41 1.63
C TYR A 120 -2.64 -5.97 1.93
N ASP A 121 -2.38 -4.67 2.00
CA ASP A 121 -1.04 -4.15 2.32
C ASP A 121 -0.51 -4.68 3.65
N GLN A 122 -1.38 -4.76 4.68
CA GLN A 122 -1.02 -5.33 5.98
C GLN A 122 -0.66 -6.81 5.88
N ARG A 123 -1.45 -7.61 5.12
CA ARG A 123 -1.16 -9.04 4.90
C ARG A 123 0.16 -9.24 4.16
N ILE A 124 0.41 -8.47 3.10
CA ILE A 124 1.68 -8.55 2.35
C ILE A 124 2.88 -8.14 3.21
N ALA A 125 2.74 -7.13 4.05
CA ALA A 125 3.79 -6.75 5.00
C ALA A 125 4.07 -7.87 6.02
N PHE A 126 3.03 -8.56 6.49
CA PHE A 126 3.17 -9.71 7.39
C PHE A 126 3.84 -10.91 6.69
N VAL A 127 3.42 -11.22 5.46
CA VAL A 127 4.07 -12.24 4.60
C VAL A 127 5.57 -11.93 4.43
N ALA A 128 5.93 -10.68 4.20
CA ALA A 128 7.34 -10.29 4.06
C ALA A 128 8.14 -10.53 5.36
N LYS A 129 7.57 -10.22 6.53
CA LYS A 129 8.21 -10.49 7.83
C LYS A 129 8.39 -11.99 8.07
N LEU A 130 7.37 -12.81 7.80
CA LEU A 130 7.45 -14.26 7.92
C LEU A 130 8.50 -14.87 6.99
N LYS A 131 8.63 -14.35 5.75
CA LYS A 131 9.68 -14.78 4.83
C LYS A 131 11.09 -14.54 5.39
N VAL A 132 11.32 -13.36 5.95
CA VAL A 132 12.62 -13.05 6.59
C VAL A 132 12.87 -13.96 7.79
N GLN A 133 11.86 -14.16 8.65
CA GLN A 133 11.96 -15.07 9.79
C GLN A 133 12.28 -16.49 9.35
N LEU A 134 11.59 -17.02 8.33
CA LEU A 134 11.85 -18.36 7.81
C LEU A 134 13.27 -18.50 7.27
N ILE A 135 13.77 -17.51 6.52
CA ILE A 135 15.16 -17.52 6.02
C ILE A 135 16.15 -17.59 7.18
N ASN A 136 15.94 -16.78 8.23
CA ASN A 136 16.81 -16.79 9.40
C ASN A 136 16.81 -18.13 10.15
N LEU A 137 15.68 -18.85 10.16
CA LEU A 137 15.62 -20.23 10.71
C LEU A 137 16.33 -21.22 9.79
N LEU A 138 16.17 -21.09 8.47
CA LEU A 138 16.82 -21.95 7.49
C LEU A 138 18.34 -21.77 7.46
N ASP A 139 18.85 -20.59 7.68
CA ASP A 139 20.30 -20.34 7.75
C ASP A 139 20.97 -21.11 8.90
N GLN A 140 20.20 -21.52 9.91
CA GLN A 140 20.68 -22.32 11.04
C GLN A 140 20.57 -23.84 10.79
N THR A 141 19.66 -24.28 9.93
CA THR A 141 19.37 -25.73 9.71
C THR A 141 19.69 -26.19 8.28
N MET A 142 19.55 -25.31 7.29
CA MET A 142 19.74 -25.58 5.85
C MET A 142 20.35 -24.38 5.14
N PRO A 143 21.56 -23.92 5.53
CA PRO A 143 22.15 -22.69 4.98
C PRO A 143 22.28 -22.76 3.46
N GLY A 144 21.78 -21.71 2.79
CA GLY A 144 21.85 -21.58 1.34
C GLY A 144 20.82 -22.37 0.53
N ILE A 145 19.88 -23.10 1.15
CA ILE A 145 18.83 -23.87 0.44
C ILE A 145 17.97 -22.99 -0.49
N THR A 146 17.76 -21.71 -0.12
CA THR A 146 16.99 -20.75 -0.90
C THR A 146 17.58 -20.44 -2.28
N LYS A 147 18.85 -20.75 -2.52
CA LYS A 147 19.50 -20.66 -3.85
C LYS A 147 18.95 -21.72 -4.82
N PHE A 148 18.51 -22.86 -4.28
CA PHE A 148 17.98 -23.98 -5.05
C PHE A 148 16.45 -24.00 -5.08
N LEU A 149 15.82 -23.73 -3.95
CA LEU A 149 14.37 -23.77 -3.79
C LEU A 149 13.87 -22.36 -3.41
N ALA A 150 13.25 -21.68 -4.36
CA ALA A 150 12.78 -20.33 -4.16
C ALA A 150 11.52 -20.30 -3.28
N LEU A 151 11.43 -19.28 -2.43
CA LEU A 151 10.24 -19.00 -1.62
C LEU A 151 9.18 -18.30 -2.49
N LYS A 152 8.48 -19.05 -3.34
CA LYS A 152 7.42 -18.54 -4.20
C LYS A 152 6.12 -18.37 -3.42
N SER A 153 5.39 -17.31 -3.71
CA SER A 153 4.16 -16.96 -3.00
C SER A 153 2.88 -17.46 -3.68
N ARG A 154 2.93 -17.85 -4.94
CA ARG A 154 1.76 -18.44 -5.61
C ARG A 154 1.63 -19.89 -5.18
N ASN A 155 0.48 -20.24 -4.62
CA ASN A 155 0.14 -21.58 -4.14
C ASN A 155 1.16 -22.11 -3.09
N PRO A 156 1.16 -21.56 -1.85
CA PRO A 156 2.14 -21.91 -0.83
C PRO A 156 2.13 -23.40 -0.47
N GLU A 157 0.99 -24.07 -0.50
CA GLU A 157 0.85 -25.50 -0.22
C GLU A 157 1.59 -26.39 -1.22
N LYS A 158 1.81 -25.92 -2.45
CA LYS A 158 2.57 -26.61 -3.50
C LYS A 158 3.97 -26.03 -3.71
N SER A 159 4.41 -25.14 -2.82
CA SER A 159 5.77 -24.58 -2.87
C SER A 159 6.81 -25.66 -2.58
N ALA A 160 7.76 -25.80 -3.49
CA ALA A 160 8.83 -26.79 -3.33
C ALA A 160 9.62 -26.60 -2.02
N LEU A 161 9.96 -25.34 -1.68
CA LEU A 161 10.69 -25.05 -0.44
C LEU A 161 9.86 -25.39 0.80
N MET A 162 8.59 -25.03 0.85
CA MET A 162 7.74 -25.33 2.01
C MET A 162 7.54 -26.83 2.24
N LEU A 163 7.27 -27.57 1.16
CA LEU A 163 7.18 -29.02 1.25
C LEU A 163 8.52 -29.67 1.62
N PHE A 164 9.63 -29.11 1.14
CA PHE A 164 10.97 -29.57 1.46
C PHE A 164 11.29 -29.41 2.95
N ILE A 165 11.01 -28.23 3.53
CA ILE A 165 11.20 -27.94 4.95
C ILE A 165 10.39 -28.89 5.84
N LYS A 166 9.12 -29.08 5.49
CA LYS A 166 8.22 -29.99 6.24
C LYS A 166 8.73 -31.42 6.21
N ARG A 167 9.41 -31.84 5.11
CA ARG A 167 9.88 -33.21 4.93
C ARG A 167 11.25 -33.47 5.54
N TYR A 168 12.21 -32.55 5.44
CA TYR A 168 13.62 -32.83 5.75
C TYR A 168 14.18 -32.04 6.94
N LYS A 169 13.46 -31.17 7.56
CA LYS A 169 13.80 -30.38 8.76
C LYS A 169 15.20 -29.72 8.78
N SER A 170 16.28 -30.44 8.43
CA SER A 170 17.66 -29.96 8.44
C SER A 170 18.56 -30.71 7.44
N PHE A 171 19.73 -30.15 7.16
CA PHE A 171 20.77 -30.86 6.38
C PHE A 171 21.35 -32.05 7.10
N ASP A 172 21.40 -32.03 8.43
CA ASP A 172 21.85 -33.20 9.23
C ASP A 172 20.94 -34.42 9.01
N GLU A 173 19.62 -34.19 8.88
CA GLU A 173 18.69 -35.29 8.54
C GLU A 173 18.96 -35.85 7.13
N ILE A 174 19.25 -34.98 6.17
CA ILE A 174 19.58 -35.36 4.79
C ILE A 174 20.88 -36.17 4.74
N GLN A 175 21.90 -35.74 5.47
CA GLN A 175 23.18 -36.44 5.57
C GLN A 175 22.98 -37.83 6.15
N ARG A 176 22.24 -37.98 7.27
CA ARG A 176 21.92 -39.26 7.90
C ARG A 176 21.12 -40.20 6.99
N MET A 177 20.22 -39.64 6.16
CA MET A 177 19.43 -40.41 5.22
C MET A 177 20.28 -41.04 4.11
N GLY A 178 21.38 -40.44 3.74
CA GLY A 178 22.28 -40.89 2.67
C GLY A 178 21.76 -40.52 1.26
N LYS A 179 22.70 -40.47 0.32
CA LYS A 179 22.47 -39.93 -1.06
C LYS A 179 21.33 -40.61 -1.80
N THR A 180 21.37 -41.97 -1.86
CA THR A 180 20.39 -42.72 -2.67
C THR A 180 18.97 -42.55 -2.18
N ARG A 181 18.76 -42.65 -0.86
CA ARG A 181 17.44 -42.49 -0.25
C ARG A 181 16.93 -41.05 -0.37
N PHE A 182 17.82 -40.09 -0.15
CA PHE A 182 17.45 -38.65 -0.33
C PHE A 182 16.98 -38.38 -1.75
N LEU A 183 17.74 -38.76 -2.79
CA LEU A 183 17.38 -38.49 -4.18
C LEU A 183 16.05 -39.13 -4.59
N SER A 184 15.77 -40.35 -4.14
CA SER A 184 14.50 -41.03 -4.39
C SER A 184 13.32 -40.31 -3.73
N THR A 185 13.46 -39.95 -2.44
CA THR A 185 12.40 -39.23 -1.70
C THR A 185 12.20 -37.80 -2.20
N TYR A 186 13.28 -37.11 -2.59
CA TYR A 186 13.25 -35.79 -3.22
C TYR A 186 12.50 -35.81 -4.55
N ALA A 187 12.78 -36.77 -5.43
CA ALA A 187 12.08 -36.90 -6.70
C ALA A 187 10.58 -37.14 -6.51
N THR A 188 10.19 -37.93 -5.51
CA THR A 188 8.79 -38.15 -5.16
C THR A 188 8.11 -36.90 -4.60
N LEU A 189 8.82 -36.14 -3.74
CA LEU A 189 8.33 -34.89 -3.18
C LEU A 189 8.09 -33.82 -4.27
N MET A 190 9.02 -33.71 -5.20
CA MET A 190 8.97 -32.72 -6.27
C MET A 190 7.80 -32.92 -7.24
N LYS A 191 7.32 -34.17 -7.42
CA LYS A 191 6.09 -34.45 -8.22
C LYS A 191 4.84 -33.79 -7.62
N LYS A 192 4.84 -33.45 -6.33
CA LYS A 192 3.72 -32.78 -5.66
C LYS A 192 3.75 -31.26 -5.81
N THR A 193 4.83 -30.70 -6.36
CA THR A 193 5.02 -29.26 -6.51
C THR A 193 4.62 -28.76 -7.89
N THR A 194 4.35 -27.47 -8.00
CA THR A 194 4.15 -26.79 -9.30
C THR A 194 5.46 -26.30 -9.92
N ASP A 195 6.56 -26.48 -9.24
CA ASP A 195 7.86 -26.02 -9.69
C ASP A 195 8.50 -27.02 -10.67
N ARG A 196 9.13 -26.49 -11.74
CA ARG A 196 9.93 -27.32 -12.65
C ARG A 196 11.23 -27.74 -11.95
N HIS A 197 11.47 -29.03 -11.86
CA HIS A 197 12.67 -29.58 -11.26
C HIS A 197 13.50 -30.36 -12.27
N ALA A 198 14.76 -29.95 -12.40
CA ALA A 198 15.77 -30.79 -13.06
C ALA A 198 16.31 -31.82 -12.05
N PRO A 199 16.51 -33.09 -12.41
CA PRO A 199 17.08 -34.10 -11.53
C PRO A 199 18.42 -33.69 -10.90
N GLN A 200 19.25 -32.93 -11.64
CA GLN A 200 20.53 -32.40 -11.18
C GLN A 200 20.39 -31.51 -9.92
N LYS A 201 19.24 -30.87 -9.74
CA LYS A 201 18.99 -30.01 -8.56
C LYS A 201 18.98 -30.79 -7.25
N GLY A 202 18.43 -31.99 -7.25
CA GLY A 202 18.48 -32.89 -6.08
C GLY A 202 19.91 -33.27 -5.67
N LEU A 203 20.75 -33.57 -6.66
CA LEU A 203 22.15 -33.85 -6.42
C LEU A 203 22.88 -32.64 -5.83
N ALA A 204 22.69 -31.46 -6.42
CA ALA A 204 23.31 -30.23 -5.92
C ALA A 204 22.87 -29.88 -4.50
N ILE A 205 21.60 -30.14 -4.14
CA ILE A 205 21.10 -29.95 -2.76
C ILE A 205 21.75 -30.94 -1.82
N TYR A 206 21.95 -32.20 -2.22
CA TYR A 206 22.64 -33.19 -1.42
C TYR A 206 24.10 -32.80 -1.14
N GLU A 207 24.81 -32.34 -2.18
CA GLU A 207 26.18 -31.84 -2.06
C GLU A 207 26.24 -30.59 -1.14
N LEU A 208 25.33 -29.67 -1.31
CA LEU A 208 25.20 -28.53 -0.38
C LEU A 208 24.99 -29.01 1.06
N ALA A 209 24.09 -29.98 1.28
CA ALA A 209 23.83 -30.53 2.61
C ALA A 209 25.07 -31.20 3.21
N ARG A 210 25.83 -31.95 2.39
CA ARG A 210 27.06 -32.64 2.85
C ARG A 210 28.16 -31.65 3.27
N ASP A 211 28.29 -30.54 2.52
CA ASP A 211 29.40 -29.61 2.67
C ASP A 211 29.08 -28.45 3.61
N SER A 212 27.81 -28.31 4.05
CA SER A 212 27.37 -27.26 4.94
C SER A 212 27.54 -27.61 6.42
N ILE A 213 27.86 -26.58 7.21
CA ILE A 213 27.87 -26.67 8.68
C ILE A 213 26.58 -26.00 9.18
N THR A 214 25.78 -26.75 9.93
CA THR A 214 24.57 -26.27 10.58
C THR A 214 24.89 -25.86 12.02
N THR A 215 24.19 -24.86 12.54
CA THR A 215 24.35 -24.43 13.94
C THR A 215 23.33 -25.08 14.86
N ARG A 216 22.15 -25.46 14.34
CA ARG A 216 21.04 -26.07 15.06
C ARG A 216 20.35 -27.19 14.25
N GLY A 217 21.13 -28.02 13.57
CA GLY A 217 20.60 -29.03 12.65
C GLY A 217 19.76 -30.12 13.31
N GLU A 218 20.03 -30.46 14.58
CA GLU A 218 19.34 -31.51 15.33
C GLU A 218 18.46 -30.98 16.48
N ASP A 219 18.02 -29.73 16.39
CA ASP A 219 17.22 -29.05 17.43
C ASP A 219 15.73 -29.17 17.15
N PRO A 220 14.93 -29.88 17.94
CA PRO A 220 13.49 -30.03 17.75
C PRO A 220 12.74 -28.71 17.88
N TYR A 221 13.24 -27.74 18.66
CA TYR A 221 12.57 -26.45 18.86
C TYR A 221 12.65 -25.57 17.60
N ILE A 222 13.79 -25.57 16.90
CA ILE A 222 13.89 -24.83 15.64
C ILE A 222 13.05 -25.49 14.53
N TRP A 223 12.96 -26.83 14.52
CA TRP A 223 12.10 -27.55 13.59
C TRP A 223 10.62 -27.18 13.80
N SER A 224 10.18 -27.14 15.06
CA SER A 224 8.83 -26.71 15.41
C SER A 224 8.59 -25.26 14.97
N ALA A 225 9.55 -24.36 15.20
CA ALA A 225 9.46 -22.97 14.76
C ALA A 225 9.40 -22.84 13.23
N GLN A 226 10.16 -23.66 12.49
CA GLN A 226 10.10 -23.72 11.03
C GLN A 226 8.72 -24.15 10.53
N ASP A 227 8.16 -25.24 11.10
CA ASP A 227 6.83 -25.73 10.71
C ASP A 227 5.76 -24.67 10.97
N GLN A 228 5.76 -24.06 12.15
CA GLN A 228 4.83 -22.97 12.48
C GLN A 228 5.00 -21.79 11.53
N CYS A 229 6.23 -21.41 11.21
CA CYS A 229 6.49 -20.30 10.30
C CYS A 229 6.00 -20.61 8.88
N VAL A 230 6.16 -21.83 8.39
CA VAL A 230 5.64 -22.28 7.09
C VAL A 230 4.11 -22.24 7.07
N ASP A 231 3.45 -22.73 8.12
CA ASP A 231 1.98 -22.76 8.21
C ASP A 231 1.41 -21.33 8.29
N LEU A 232 2.00 -20.46 9.11
CA LEU A 232 1.63 -19.06 9.19
C LEU A 232 1.84 -18.32 7.86
N LEU A 233 2.94 -18.61 7.17
CA LEU A 233 3.23 -18.02 5.87
C LEU A 233 2.20 -18.45 4.81
N ALA A 234 1.82 -19.73 4.79
CA ALA A 234 0.78 -20.24 3.91
C ALA A 234 -0.59 -19.59 4.21
N ALA A 235 -0.98 -19.55 5.48
CA ALA A 235 -2.25 -18.91 5.89
C ALA A 235 -2.30 -17.41 5.55
N ALA A 236 -1.20 -16.69 5.82
CA ALA A 236 -1.13 -15.26 5.51
C ALA A 236 -1.18 -14.98 4.00
N GLN A 237 -0.57 -15.84 3.20
CA GLN A 237 -0.61 -15.72 1.73
C GLN A 237 -2.02 -16.00 1.19
N ASN A 238 -2.68 -17.06 1.67
CA ASN A 238 -4.05 -17.38 1.27
C ASN A 238 -5.01 -16.25 1.63
N ALA A 239 -4.91 -15.70 2.84
CA ALA A 239 -5.70 -14.54 3.25
C ALA A 239 -5.46 -13.30 2.37
N ALA A 240 -4.21 -13.07 1.91
CA ALA A 240 -3.93 -11.99 0.97
C ALA A 240 -4.55 -12.24 -0.42
N ASP A 241 -4.52 -13.48 -0.89
CA ASP A 241 -5.09 -13.86 -2.19
C ASP A 241 -6.63 -13.80 -2.16
N GLU A 242 -7.28 -14.11 -1.03
CA GLU A 242 -8.73 -13.93 -0.83
C GLU A 242 -9.13 -12.45 -0.90
N ILE A 243 -8.37 -11.57 -0.23
CA ILE A 243 -8.62 -10.13 -0.28
C ILE A 243 -8.51 -9.61 -1.72
N ILE A 244 -7.49 -10.02 -2.47
CA ILE A 244 -7.36 -9.63 -3.88
C ILE A 244 -8.55 -10.10 -4.71
N THR A 245 -9.06 -11.30 -4.48
CA THR A 245 -10.26 -11.80 -5.16
C THR A 245 -11.48 -10.92 -4.85
N GLN A 246 -11.69 -10.56 -3.58
CA GLN A 246 -12.76 -9.63 -3.19
C GLN A 246 -12.61 -8.27 -3.87
N MET A 247 -11.39 -7.73 -3.91
CA MET A 247 -11.11 -6.47 -4.60
C MET A 247 -11.38 -6.54 -6.10
N GLN A 248 -11.06 -7.66 -6.77
CA GLN A 248 -11.35 -7.89 -8.19
C GLN A 248 -12.86 -7.86 -8.45
N ASN A 249 -13.63 -8.58 -7.64
CA ASN A 249 -15.08 -8.62 -7.77
C ASN A 249 -15.71 -7.22 -7.68
N ILE A 250 -15.26 -6.39 -6.76
CA ILE A 250 -15.74 -5.01 -6.66
C ILE A 250 -15.23 -4.18 -7.84
N ALA A 251 -13.95 -4.30 -8.20
CA ALA A 251 -13.35 -3.54 -9.29
C ALA A 251 -14.04 -3.77 -10.63
N GLU A 252 -14.48 -4.99 -10.92
CA GLU A 252 -15.21 -5.34 -12.14
C GLU A 252 -16.53 -4.58 -12.31
N THR A 253 -17.12 -4.11 -11.23
CA THR A 253 -18.32 -3.25 -11.25
C THR A 253 -18.04 -1.80 -11.60
N ILE A 254 -16.76 -1.40 -11.68
CA ILE A 254 -16.31 -0.03 -11.88
C ILE A 254 -15.81 0.14 -13.32
N PRO A 255 -16.42 1.05 -14.12
CA PRO A 255 -16.09 1.19 -15.55
C PRO A 255 -14.61 1.42 -15.84
N GLU A 256 -13.94 2.24 -15.02
CA GLU A 256 -12.52 2.59 -15.17
C GLU A 256 -11.58 1.37 -15.02
N TYR A 257 -12.05 0.31 -14.38
CA TYR A 257 -11.24 -0.91 -14.22
C TYR A 257 -10.87 -1.55 -15.55
N LYS A 258 -11.81 -1.58 -16.51
CA LYS A 258 -11.57 -2.11 -17.86
C LYS A 258 -10.47 -1.31 -18.57
N VAL A 259 -10.49 0.02 -18.44
CA VAL A 259 -9.47 0.90 -19.00
C VAL A 259 -8.10 0.60 -18.39
N LEU A 260 -8.06 0.44 -17.08
CA LEU A 260 -6.84 0.15 -16.34
C LEU A 260 -6.26 -1.22 -16.72
N ARG A 261 -7.12 -2.24 -16.82
CA ARG A 261 -6.73 -3.62 -17.21
C ARG A 261 -6.22 -3.72 -18.66
N ALA A 262 -6.67 -2.83 -19.54
CA ALA A 262 -6.18 -2.76 -20.92
C ALA A 262 -4.79 -2.11 -21.04
N MET A 263 -4.25 -1.56 -19.96
CA MET A 263 -2.91 -0.97 -19.96
C MET A 263 -1.85 -2.02 -19.63
N ASN A 264 -0.77 -2.06 -20.42
CA ASN A 264 0.34 -2.99 -20.21
C ASN A 264 0.96 -2.84 -18.81
N GLY A 265 1.35 -3.95 -18.22
CA GLY A 265 1.93 -4.01 -16.88
C GLY A 265 0.92 -4.00 -15.74
N VAL A 266 -0.37 -3.79 -16.03
CA VAL A 266 -1.44 -3.83 -15.03
C VAL A 266 -2.05 -5.23 -14.98
N GLY A 267 -1.61 -6.02 -13.99
CA GLY A 267 -2.12 -7.37 -13.74
C GLY A 267 -3.31 -7.39 -12.77
N ASP A 268 -3.79 -8.61 -12.49
CA ASP A 268 -4.95 -8.88 -11.64
C ASP A 268 -4.81 -8.36 -10.20
N ARG A 269 -3.57 -8.19 -9.72
CA ARG A 269 -3.29 -7.64 -8.38
C ARG A 269 -3.14 -6.13 -8.40
N LEU A 270 -2.41 -5.57 -9.37
CA LEU A 270 -2.14 -4.14 -9.42
C LEU A 270 -3.36 -3.33 -9.86
N GLY A 271 -4.20 -3.87 -10.73
CA GLY A 271 -5.42 -3.19 -11.21
C GLY A 271 -6.33 -2.73 -10.07
N PRO A 272 -6.83 -3.66 -9.23
CA PRO A 272 -7.69 -3.30 -8.11
C PRO A 272 -7.02 -2.38 -7.09
N VAL A 273 -5.72 -2.57 -6.81
CA VAL A 273 -4.95 -1.72 -5.88
C VAL A 273 -4.84 -0.29 -6.40
N ILE A 274 -4.52 -0.10 -7.68
CA ILE A 274 -4.44 1.24 -8.28
C ILE A 274 -5.80 1.91 -8.26
N LEU A 275 -6.86 1.18 -8.61
CA LEU A 275 -8.23 1.68 -8.61
C LEU A 275 -8.67 2.08 -7.19
N ALA A 276 -8.37 1.27 -6.18
CA ALA A 276 -8.65 1.56 -4.77
C ALA A 276 -7.97 2.84 -4.28
N GLU A 277 -6.73 3.09 -4.72
CA GLU A 277 -5.98 4.29 -4.33
C GLU A 277 -6.45 5.54 -5.05
N ILE A 278 -6.82 5.42 -6.32
CA ILE A 278 -7.36 6.56 -7.11
C ILE A 278 -8.77 6.89 -6.66
N GLY A 279 -9.63 5.87 -6.41
CA GLY A 279 -11.05 6.05 -6.20
C GLY A 279 -11.73 6.59 -7.47
N ASP A 280 -12.78 7.39 -7.30
CA ASP A 280 -13.48 8.02 -8.43
C ASP A 280 -12.54 8.99 -9.18
N ILE A 281 -12.31 8.71 -10.44
CA ILE A 281 -11.43 9.54 -11.28
C ILE A 281 -11.97 10.95 -11.50
N ARG A 282 -13.29 11.14 -11.44
CA ARG A 282 -13.98 12.44 -11.64
C ARG A 282 -13.63 13.46 -10.57
N ARG A 283 -13.16 13.03 -9.39
CA ARG A 283 -12.70 13.94 -8.33
C ARG A 283 -11.44 14.74 -8.69
N PHE A 284 -10.74 14.36 -9.75
CA PHE A 284 -9.55 15.06 -10.21
C PHE A 284 -9.90 15.95 -11.39
N HIS A 285 -9.69 17.26 -11.24
CA HIS A 285 -9.94 18.23 -12.31
C HIS A 285 -8.93 18.13 -13.47
N SER A 286 -7.83 17.39 -13.31
CA SER A 286 -6.80 17.23 -14.37
C SER A 286 -5.88 16.04 -14.10
N ALA A 287 -5.23 15.54 -15.14
CA ALA A 287 -4.17 14.54 -15.02
C ALA A 287 -2.99 15.01 -14.15
N LYS A 288 -2.74 16.33 -14.08
CA LYS A 288 -1.72 16.93 -13.22
C LYS A 288 -2.12 16.81 -11.75
N ALA A 289 -3.41 16.98 -11.43
CA ALA A 289 -3.92 16.78 -10.06
C ALA A 289 -3.77 15.32 -9.61
N LEU A 290 -4.06 14.34 -10.49
CA LEU A 290 -3.83 12.92 -10.21
C LEU A 290 -2.34 12.60 -9.97
N ASN A 291 -1.44 13.18 -10.76
CA ASN A 291 0.00 13.02 -10.55
C ASN A 291 0.48 13.61 -9.21
N SER A 292 -0.03 14.78 -8.86
CA SER A 292 0.25 15.43 -7.56
C SER A 292 -0.31 14.59 -6.41
N PHE A 293 -1.51 14.02 -6.57
CA PHE A 293 -2.09 13.09 -5.59
C PHE A 293 -1.23 11.84 -5.37
N ALA A 294 -0.55 11.33 -6.41
CA ALA A 294 0.45 10.28 -6.26
C ALA A 294 1.77 10.76 -5.64
N GLY A 295 1.94 12.07 -5.42
CA GLY A 295 3.18 12.68 -4.96
C GLY A 295 4.34 12.52 -5.96
N ASN A 296 4.02 12.44 -7.24
CA ASN A 296 4.97 12.28 -8.34
C ASN A 296 5.21 13.59 -9.11
N ASP A 297 4.70 14.70 -8.60
CA ASP A 297 4.98 16.04 -9.08
C ASP A 297 6.38 16.49 -8.63
N ALA A 298 7.07 17.22 -9.47
CA ALA A 298 8.34 17.88 -9.18
C ALA A 298 8.10 19.40 -9.24
N PRO A 299 7.71 20.04 -8.13
CA PRO A 299 7.40 21.46 -8.13
C PRO A 299 8.61 22.27 -8.56
N PRO A 300 8.41 23.39 -9.31
CA PRO A 300 9.47 24.30 -9.62
C PRO A 300 10.03 24.92 -8.31
N TYR A 301 11.32 25.03 -8.23
CA TYR A 301 11.99 25.78 -7.18
C TYR A 301 12.79 26.92 -7.86
N GLN A 302 12.25 28.11 -7.75
CA GLN A 302 12.79 29.32 -8.37
C GLN A 302 12.90 30.39 -7.29
N SER A 303 14.02 31.09 -7.27
CA SER A 303 14.26 32.25 -6.39
C SER A 303 15.07 33.28 -7.18
N GLY A 304 14.44 34.39 -7.54
CA GLY A 304 15.03 35.39 -8.43
C GLY A 304 15.43 34.79 -9.78
N GLN A 305 16.70 34.90 -10.15
CA GLN A 305 17.24 34.32 -11.39
C GLN A 305 17.63 32.85 -11.26
N PHE A 306 17.58 32.29 -10.04
CA PHE A 306 17.94 30.89 -9.80
C PHE A 306 16.77 29.96 -10.13
N GLU A 307 17.00 28.98 -11.03
CA GLU A 307 16.10 27.87 -11.29
C GLU A 307 16.81 26.53 -11.03
N SER A 308 16.26 25.75 -10.11
CA SER A 308 16.81 24.41 -9.80
C SER A 308 16.64 23.45 -10.99
N ARG A 309 17.76 22.96 -11.53
CA ARG A 309 17.78 21.93 -12.59
C ARG A 309 17.53 20.52 -12.07
N ASN A 310 17.90 20.23 -10.82
CA ASN A 310 17.71 18.93 -10.17
C ASN A 310 16.50 18.95 -9.26
N ARG A 311 15.35 18.55 -9.80
CA ARG A 311 14.08 18.52 -9.05
C ARG A 311 13.77 17.12 -8.58
N HIS A 312 13.47 16.98 -7.31
CA HIS A 312 12.96 15.74 -6.72
C HIS A 312 11.43 15.73 -6.73
N ILE A 313 10.84 14.54 -6.84
CA ILE A 313 9.39 14.39 -6.66
C ILE A 313 8.99 14.80 -5.24
N SER A 314 7.80 15.39 -5.10
CA SER A 314 7.33 15.95 -3.83
C SER A 314 7.17 14.88 -2.74
N LYS A 315 6.82 13.65 -3.12
CA LYS A 315 6.41 12.54 -2.23
C LYS A 315 5.24 12.90 -1.29
N ARG A 316 4.62 14.05 -1.49
CA ARG A 316 3.49 14.58 -0.70
C ARG A 316 2.19 14.12 -1.33
N GLY A 317 1.83 12.84 -1.11
CA GLY A 317 0.63 12.25 -1.70
C GLY A 317 0.55 10.77 -1.38
N SER A 318 -0.33 10.01 -2.06
CA SER A 318 -0.49 8.58 -1.83
C SER A 318 0.79 7.82 -2.17
N SER A 319 1.49 7.36 -1.13
CA SER A 319 2.66 6.49 -1.28
C SER A 319 2.27 5.12 -1.83
N ALA A 320 1.07 4.63 -1.51
CA ALA A 320 0.55 3.36 -1.99
C ALA A 320 0.27 3.41 -3.51
N LEU A 321 -0.39 4.47 -4.01
CA LEU A 321 -0.57 4.68 -5.44
C LEU A 321 0.76 4.77 -6.18
N ARG A 322 1.69 5.55 -5.64
CA ARG A 322 3.03 5.71 -6.24
C ARG A 322 3.78 4.38 -6.31
N LYS A 323 3.72 3.57 -5.23
CA LYS A 323 4.31 2.22 -5.18
C LYS A 323 3.68 1.31 -6.22
N ALA A 324 2.35 1.22 -6.29
CA ALA A 324 1.66 0.37 -7.25
C ALA A 324 1.98 0.76 -8.71
N CYS A 325 1.97 2.06 -9.02
CA CYS A 325 2.37 2.54 -10.35
C CYS A 325 3.86 2.25 -10.66
N PHE A 326 4.74 2.32 -9.66
CA PHE A 326 6.14 1.94 -9.85
C PHE A 326 6.31 0.44 -10.14
N GLU A 327 5.51 -0.42 -9.52
CA GLU A 327 5.47 -1.86 -9.80
C GLU A 327 4.97 -2.13 -11.24
N VAL A 328 4.02 -1.33 -11.77
CA VAL A 328 3.65 -1.38 -13.19
C VAL A 328 4.87 -1.09 -14.08
N MET A 329 5.68 -0.07 -13.74
CA MET A 329 6.90 0.24 -14.51
C MET A 329 7.91 -0.91 -14.46
N GLN A 330 7.99 -1.64 -13.35
CA GLN A 330 8.83 -2.84 -13.25
C GLN A 330 8.31 -3.95 -14.16
N ALA A 331 7.00 -4.17 -14.20
CA ALA A 331 6.37 -5.14 -15.10
C ALA A 331 6.64 -4.79 -16.57
N LEU A 332 6.52 -3.52 -16.97
CA LEU A 332 6.84 -3.06 -18.32
C LEU A 332 8.32 -3.31 -18.69
N LYS A 333 9.24 -3.06 -17.78
CA LYS A 333 10.67 -3.33 -18.00
C LYS A 333 10.98 -4.82 -18.11
N LEU A 334 10.17 -5.67 -17.48
CA LEU A 334 10.31 -7.13 -17.58
C LEU A 334 9.71 -7.69 -18.87
N THR A 335 8.49 -7.26 -19.22
CA THR A 335 7.74 -7.76 -20.40
C THR A 335 8.16 -7.09 -21.71
N LYS A 336 8.73 -5.88 -21.65
CA LYS A 336 9.26 -5.11 -22.80
C LYS A 336 8.27 -4.97 -23.97
N PRO A 337 7.03 -4.48 -23.76
CA PRO A 337 6.06 -4.34 -24.84
C PRO A 337 6.48 -3.20 -25.80
N GLN A 338 6.89 -3.56 -27.03
CA GLN A 338 7.50 -2.61 -27.96
C GLN A 338 6.55 -1.48 -28.41
N ASP A 339 5.26 -1.75 -28.49
CA ASP A 339 4.26 -0.77 -28.94
C ASP A 339 3.65 0.06 -27.78
N ASP A 340 4.14 -0.13 -26.55
CA ASP A 340 3.59 0.59 -25.39
C ASP A 340 4.20 1.99 -25.23
N PRO A 341 3.38 3.06 -25.24
CA PRO A 341 3.86 4.43 -25.19
C PRO A 341 4.54 4.80 -23.86
N VAL A 342 4.21 4.08 -22.76
CA VAL A 342 4.84 4.29 -21.46
C VAL A 342 6.20 3.63 -21.43
N TYR A 343 6.30 2.40 -21.94
CA TYR A 343 7.57 1.68 -22.05
C TYR A 343 8.56 2.45 -22.94
N GLN A 344 8.13 2.89 -24.13
CA GLN A 344 8.96 3.68 -25.03
C GLN A 344 9.42 5.00 -24.39
N PHE A 345 8.55 5.63 -23.59
CA PHE A 345 8.92 6.84 -22.88
C PHE A 345 9.99 6.58 -21.80
N ILE A 346 9.92 5.43 -21.08
CA ILE A 346 10.95 5.04 -20.12
C ILE A 346 12.30 4.86 -20.84
N LEU A 347 12.31 4.13 -21.97
CA LEU A 347 13.52 3.91 -22.76
C LEU A 347 14.14 5.23 -23.24
N LYS A 348 13.30 6.15 -23.74
CA LYS A 348 13.75 7.49 -24.15
C LYS A 348 14.44 8.21 -22.98
N LYS A 349 13.88 8.14 -21.76
CA LYS A 349 14.46 8.80 -20.57
C LYS A 349 15.78 8.16 -20.15
N GLU A 350 15.93 6.85 -20.30
CA GLU A 350 17.20 6.15 -20.08
C GLU A 350 18.26 6.57 -21.11
N GLN A 351 17.88 6.69 -22.38
CA GLN A 351 18.75 7.19 -23.45
C GLN A 351 19.19 8.65 -23.23
N GLU A 352 18.33 9.48 -22.64
CA GLU A 352 18.66 10.85 -22.20
C GLU A 352 19.63 10.87 -20.99
N GLY A 353 20.14 9.72 -20.54
CA GLY A 353 21.05 9.60 -19.39
C GLY A 353 20.40 9.69 -18.02
N LYS A 354 19.08 9.56 -17.92
CA LYS A 354 18.42 9.57 -16.61
C LYS A 354 18.66 8.25 -15.88
N PRO A 355 18.96 8.28 -14.55
CA PRO A 355 19.07 7.08 -13.74
C PRO A 355 17.81 6.21 -13.83
N TYR A 356 17.98 4.89 -13.77
CA TYR A 356 16.93 3.89 -13.96
C TYR A 356 15.64 4.15 -13.16
N ASN A 357 15.75 4.49 -11.87
CA ASN A 357 14.58 4.79 -11.06
C ASN A 357 13.92 6.15 -11.41
N VAL A 358 14.71 7.11 -11.88
CA VAL A 358 14.19 8.41 -12.35
C VAL A 358 13.42 8.25 -13.64
N ALA A 359 13.93 7.44 -14.57
CA ALA A 359 13.24 7.11 -15.82
C ALA A 359 11.89 6.41 -15.57
N LYS A 360 11.84 5.45 -14.63
CA LYS A 360 10.58 4.80 -14.20
C LYS A 360 9.59 5.81 -13.59
N MET A 361 10.05 6.72 -12.72
CA MET A 361 9.16 7.73 -12.15
C MET A 361 8.60 8.71 -13.20
N ALA A 362 9.38 9.01 -14.23
CA ALA A 362 8.87 9.72 -15.41
C ALA A 362 7.82 8.87 -16.17
N GLY A 363 8.04 7.56 -16.26
CA GLY A 363 7.06 6.59 -16.79
C GLY A 363 5.76 6.59 -15.99
N VAL A 364 5.81 6.64 -14.64
CA VAL A 364 4.61 6.76 -13.78
C VAL A 364 3.80 8.01 -14.14
N ASN A 365 4.46 9.15 -14.36
CA ASN A 365 3.77 10.37 -14.79
C ASN A 365 3.05 10.16 -16.14
N LYS A 366 3.72 9.55 -17.12
CA LYS A 366 3.14 9.26 -18.43
C LYS A 366 1.95 8.28 -18.31
N PHE A 367 2.09 7.22 -17.50
CA PHE A 367 1.06 6.23 -17.23
C PHE A 367 -0.21 6.87 -16.64
N LEU A 368 -0.07 7.64 -15.57
CA LEU A 368 -1.21 8.30 -14.91
C LEU A 368 -1.92 9.31 -15.84
N ARG A 369 -1.18 10.00 -16.70
CA ARG A 369 -1.78 10.92 -17.69
C ARG A 369 -2.60 10.18 -18.75
N ILE A 370 -2.07 9.05 -19.26
CA ILE A 370 -2.78 8.22 -20.24
C ILE A 370 -4.02 7.60 -19.59
N TYR A 371 -3.87 7.04 -18.38
CA TYR A 371 -4.99 6.48 -17.64
C TYR A 371 -6.09 7.53 -17.41
N TYR A 372 -5.74 8.71 -16.91
CA TYR A 372 -6.68 9.80 -16.69
C TYR A 372 -7.46 10.15 -17.96
N ALA A 373 -6.77 10.34 -19.07
CA ALA A 373 -7.42 10.71 -20.34
C ALA A 373 -8.42 9.63 -20.78
N ARG A 374 -8.00 8.36 -20.81
CA ARG A 374 -8.86 7.23 -21.21
C ARG A 374 -10.03 6.98 -20.24
N ALA A 375 -9.80 7.12 -18.94
CA ALA A 375 -10.86 6.97 -17.95
C ALA A 375 -11.90 8.07 -18.02
N MET A 376 -11.49 9.32 -18.28
CA MET A 376 -12.42 10.44 -18.46
C MET A 376 -13.24 10.37 -19.74
N GLU A 377 -12.80 9.62 -20.76
CA GLU A 377 -13.59 9.35 -21.96
C GLU A 377 -14.88 8.56 -21.68
N LEU A 378 -14.90 7.78 -20.59
CA LEU A 378 -16.09 7.02 -20.17
C LEU A 378 -17.23 7.92 -19.67
N TYR A 379 -16.94 9.18 -19.36
CA TYR A 379 -17.86 10.13 -18.74
C TYR A 379 -18.15 11.36 -19.63
N ARG A 380 -17.70 11.34 -20.87
CA ARG A 380 -18.04 12.32 -21.91
C ARG A 380 -19.25 11.85 -22.72
#